data_10309bbb54c042084b33fe9d824315df
#
_entry.id   10309bbb54c042084b33fe9d824315df
#
_cell.length_a   1.000
_cell.length_b   1.000
_cell.length_c   1.000
_cell.angle_alpha   90.00
_cell.angle_beta   90.00
_cell.angle_gamma   90.00
#
_symmetry.space_group_name_H-M   'P 1'
#
loop_
_entity.id
_entity.type
_entity.pdbx_description
1 polymer ?
#
loop_
_entity_poly.entity_id
_entity_poly.type
_entity_poly.pdbx_seq_one_letter_code
_entity_poly.pdbx_strand_id
1 'polypeptide(L)'
;MTDEAKRLFFALDCPPAQRKAIAQWRAELGLRTGKPVPANNFHLTLLFLGAVPLAQINEVCEAAGQVRTAGEALKISLDRMQVWHRAGVLSLAPEQAPPALLRLVYALEQAMLPFGFEETPREFRPHLTLAREYRAPEPESATPPEFFLRAERFALFESHKGRYRILQDWPLI
;
A
#
# COMPACT_ATOMS: atom_id res chain seq x y z
N MET A 1 17.18 -23.17 -17.38
CA MET A 1 15.84 -22.59 -17.16
C MET A 1 15.93 -21.44 -16.19
N THR A 2 15.54 -20.27 -16.63
CA THR A 2 15.42 -19.14 -15.74
C THR A 2 14.12 -19.29 -14.96
N ASP A 3 14.21 -19.26 -13.64
CA ASP A 3 13.03 -19.25 -12.79
C ASP A 3 12.36 -17.88 -12.94
N GLU A 4 11.27 -17.84 -13.68
CA GLU A 4 10.51 -16.61 -13.81
C GLU A 4 9.82 -16.29 -12.49
N ALA A 5 9.85 -15.01 -12.14
CA ALA A 5 9.25 -14.51 -10.92
C ALA A 5 8.57 -13.16 -11.20
N LYS A 6 7.62 -12.82 -10.34
CA LYS A 6 6.97 -11.52 -10.37
C LYS A 6 7.17 -10.82 -9.03
N ARG A 7 7.34 -9.50 -9.06
CA ARG A 7 7.39 -8.70 -7.84
C ARG A 7 5.97 -8.45 -7.37
N LEU A 8 5.67 -8.97 -6.19
CA LEU A 8 4.31 -8.95 -5.66
C LEU A 8 4.23 -8.26 -4.31
N PHE A 9 3.07 -7.68 -4.03
CA PHE A 9 2.75 -7.12 -2.73
C PHE A 9 1.24 -7.16 -2.51
N PHE A 10 0.83 -7.30 -1.25
CA PHE A 10 -0.57 -7.13 -0.87
C PHE A 10 -0.83 -5.67 -0.55
N ALA A 11 -1.98 -5.16 -0.96
CA ALA A 11 -2.34 -3.77 -0.72
C ALA A 11 -3.84 -3.54 -0.73
N LEU A 12 -4.22 -2.40 -0.19
CA LEU A 12 -5.56 -1.83 -0.35
C LEU A 12 -5.52 -0.88 -1.53
N ASP A 13 -6.48 -1.04 -2.43
CA ASP A 13 -6.64 -0.18 -3.58
C ASP A 13 -7.23 1.16 -3.16
N CYS A 14 -6.85 2.24 -3.84
CA CYS A 14 -7.42 3.55 -3.60
C CYS A 14 -8.57 3.79 -4.57
N PRO A 15 -9.79 4.04 -4.09
CA PRO A 15 -10.93 4.28 -4.99
C PRO A 15 -10.70 5.50 -5.90
N PRO A 16 -11.25 5.50 -7.13
CA PRO A 16 -11.01 6.58 -8.10
C PRO A 16 -11.30 7.99 -7.58
N ALA A 17 -12.39 8.16 -6.83
CA ALA A 17 -12.73 9.47 -6.26
C ALA A 17 -11.66 9.96 -5.28
N GLN A 18 -11.13 9.07 -4.46
CA GLN A 18 -10.07 9.41 -3.53
C GLN A 18 -8.76 9.67 -4.25
N ARG A 19 -8.43 8.89 -5.28
CA ARG A 19 -7.23 9.14 -6.09
C ARG A 19 -7.25 10.56 -6.66
N LYS A 20 -8.37 10.97 -7.22
CA LYS A 20 -8.54 12.28 -7.80
C LYS A 20 -8.39 13.37 -6.74
N ALA A 21 -9.05 13.23 -5.61
CA ALA A 21 -9.00 14.20 -4.52
C ALA A 21 -7.58 14.35 -3.96
N ILE A 22 -6.89 13.23 -3.73
CA ILE A 22 -5.52 13.23 -3.22
C ILE A 22 -4.57 13.87 -4.24
N ALA A 23 -4.70 13.51 -5.52
CA ALA A 23 -3.85 14.06 -6.57
C ALA A 23 -4.03 15.58 -6.69
N GLN A 24 -5.27 16.07 -6.60
CA GLN A 24 -5.55 17.50 -6.64
C GLN A 24 -4.95 18.21 -5.43
N TRP A 25 -5.14 17.66 -4.24
CA TRP A 25 -4.54 18.21 -3.02
C TRP A 25 -3.01 18.26 -3.11
N ARG A 26 -2.39 17.17 -3.60
CA ARG A 26 -0.94 17.13 -3.80
C ARG A 26 -0.47 18.20 -4.78
N ALA A 27 -1.20 18.42 -5.87
CA ALA A 27 -0.85 19.45 -6.85
C ALA A 27 -0.81 20.83 -6.19
N GLU A 28 -1.69 21.11 -5.25
CA GLU A 28 -1.74 22.39 -4.52
C GLU A 28 -0.53 22.58 -3.58
N LEU A 29 0.18 21.50 -3.22
CA LEU A 29 1.39 21.61 -2.41
C LEU A 29 2.54 22.27 -3.16
N GLY A 30 2.50 22.27 -4.50
CA GLY A 30 3.55 22.89 -5.32
C GLY A 30 4.92 22.27 -5.11
N LEU A 31 5.00 20.94 -5.09
CA LEU A 31 6.26 20.22 -4.84
C LEU A 31 7.32 20.61 -5.89
N ARG A 32 8.50 20.99 -5.42
CA ARG A 32 9.63 21.41 -6.28
C ARG A 32 10.71 20.34 -6.42
N THR A 33 10.59 19.25 -5.69
CA THR A 33 11.55 18.15 -5.67
C THR A 33 10.80 16.84 -5.65
N GLY A 34 11.51 15.74 -5.93
CA GLY A 34 10.95 14.42 -5.90
C GLY A 34 10.24 14.03 -7.19
N LYS A 35 9.82 12.77 -7.22
CA LYS A 35 9.05 12.21 -8.32
C LYS A 35 7.65 11.88 -7.83
N PRO A 36 6.62 12.59 -8.31
CA PRO A 36 5.24 12.29 -7.92
C PRO A 36 4.85 10.88 -8.34
N VAL A 37 4.22 10.14 -7.43
CA VAL A 37 3.66 8.84 -7.75
C VAL A 37 2.43 9.06 -8.63
N PRO A 38 2.30 8.38 -9.79
CA PRO A 38 1.09 8.49 -10.59
C PRO A 38 -0.16 8.15 -9.76
N ALA A 39 -1.23 8.92 -9.93
CA ALA A 39 -2.45 8.72 -9.15
C ALA A 39 -3.01 7.30 -9.30
N ASN A 40 -2.83 6.68 -10.47
CA ASN A 40 -3.26 5.30 -10.71
C ASN A 40 -2.51 4.29 -9.85
N ASN A 41 -1.36 4.67 -9.29
CA ASN A 41 -0.56 3.82 -8.42
C ASN A 41 -0.81 4.09 -6.92
N PHE A 42 -1.70 4.99 -6.58
CA PHE A 42 -2.02 5.24 -5.17
C PHE A 42 -2.62 3.98 -4.55
N HIS A 43 -2.01 3.54 -3.47
CA HIS A 43 -2.43 2.37 -2.72
C HIS A 43 -1.86 2.44 -1.31
N LEU A 44 -2.39 1.60 -0.42
CA LEU A 44 -1.81 1.41 0.91
C LEU A 44 -1.26 -0.02 0.98
N THR A 45 0.05 -0.15 0.97
CA THR A 45 0.70 -1.46 1.01
C THR A 45 0.48 -2.12 2.37
N LEU A 46 0.09 -3.39 2.35
CA LEU A 46 -0.08 -4.21 3.55
C LEU A 46 1.16 -5.06 3.82
N LEU A 47 1.72 -5.68 2.78
CA LEU A 47 2.85 -6.58 2.92
C LEU A 47 3.57 -6.76 1.58
N PHE A 48 4.87 -6.49 1.56
CA PHE A 48 5.72 -6.78 0.39
C PHE A 48 6.17 -8.23 0.43
N LEU A 49 6.07 -8.91 -0.70
CA LEU A 49 6.57 -10.27 -0.85
C LEU A 49 7.90 -10.31 -1.62
N GLY A 50 8.16 -9.30 -2.45
CA GLY A 50 9.33 -9.30 -3.32
C GLY A 50 9.13 -10.20 -4.53
N ALA A 51 10.21 -10.83 -5.00
CA ALA A 51 10.17 -11.71 -6.16
C ALA A 51 9.54 -13.05 -5.77
N VAL A 52 8.40 -13.37 -6.36
CA VAL A 52 7.66 -14.61 -6.10
C VAL A 52 7.70 -15.47 -7.36
N PRO A 53 8.24 -16.70 -7.27
CA PRO A 53 8.25 -17.62 -8.41
C PRO A 53 6.84 -17.87 -8.94
N LEU A 54 6.68 -17.92 -10.26
CA LEU A 54 5.38 -18.16 -10.88
C LEU A 54 4.70 -19.42 -10.34
N ALA A 55 5.48 -20.46 -10.06
CA ALA A 55 4.97 -21.72 -9.53
C ALA A 55 4.33 -21.59 -8.15
N GLN A 56 4.67 -20.54 -7.39
CA GLN A 56 4.14 -20.34 -6.03
C GLN A 56 2.94 -19.39 -5.97
N ILE A 57 2.63 -18.68 -7.05
CA ILE A 57 1.59 -17.65 -7.01
C ILE A 57 0.23 -18.21 -6.62
N ASN A 58 -0.15 -19.38 -7.16
CA ASN A 58 -1.43 -19.98 -6.81
C ASN A 58 -1.52 -20.34 -5.32
N GLU A 59 -0.45 -20.88 -4.76
CA GLU A 59 -0.39 -21.21 -3.33
C GLU A 59 -0.45 -19.98 -2.45
N VAL A 60 0.22 -18.90 -2.87
CA VAL A 60 0.14 -17.62 -2.17
C VAL A 60 -1.29 -17.10 -2.16
N CYS A 61 -1.98 -17.18 -3.29
CA CYS A 61 -3.38 -16.74 -3.40
C CYS A 61 -4.31 -17.58 -2.54
N GLU A 62 -4.10 -18.90 -2.48
CA GLU A 62 -4.89 -19.78 -1.62
C GLU A 62 -4.69 -19.44 -0.15
N ALA A 63 -3.43 -19.23 0.26
CA ALA A 63 -3.12 -18.87 1.65
C ALA A 63 -3.76 -17.53 2.01
N ALA A 64 -3.72 -16.55 1.12
CA ALA A 64 -4.35 -15.26 1.35
C ALA A 64 -5.88 -15.38 1.49
N GLY A 65 -6.49 -16.29 0.72
CA GLY A 65 -7.93 -16.55 0.78
C GLY A 65 -8.38 -17.19 2.08
N GLN A 66 -7.48 -17.77 2.86
CA GLN A 66 -7.78 -18.36 4.16
C GLN A 66 -7.69 -17.35 5.31
N VAL A 67 -7.19 -16.16 5.06
CA VAL A 67 -7.04 -15.12 6.07
C VAL A 67 -8.40 -14.68 6.57
N ARG A 68 -8.57 -14.64 7.89
CA ARG A 68 -9.79 -14.11 8.49
C ARG A 68 -9.81 -12.60 8.40
N THR A 69 -10.94 -12.08 7.94
CA THR A 69 -11.19 -10.65 7.87
C THR A 69 -12.24 -10.26 8.93
N ALA A 70 -12.36 -8.95 9.16
CA ALA A 70 -13.31 -8.45 10.15
C ALA A 70 -14.78 -8.59 9.70
N GLY A 71 -15.01 -8.94 8.43
CA GLY A 71 -16.37 -9.03 7.89
C GLY A 71 -17.00 -7.68 7.60
N GLU A 72 -16.19 -6.62 7.59
CA GLU A 72 -16.65 -5.25 7.31
C GLU A 72 -15.56 -4.50 6.56
N ALA A 73 -15.93 -3.38 5.94
CA ALA A 73 -14.99 -2.54 5.23
C ALA A 73 -13.96 -1.93 6.20
N LEU A 74 -12.72 -1.82 5.74
CA LEU A 74 -11.69 -1.09 6.47
C LEU A 74 -11.88 0.41 6.20
N LYS A 75 -11.84 1.20 7.27
CA LYS A 75 -11.99 2.65 7.21
C LYS A 75 -10.74 3.29 7.77
N ILE A 76 -9.98 3.96 6.91
CA ILE A 76 -8.68 4.51 7.27
C ILE A 76 -8.68 6.01 6.97
N SER A 77 -8.44 6.82 8.00
CA SER A 77 -8.29 8.26 7.83
C SER A 77 -6.84 8.57 7.46
N LEU A 78 -6.64 9.16 6.29
CA LEU A 78 -5.33 9.65 5.87
C LEU A 78 -5.27 11.13 6.22
N ASP A 79 -4.95 11.43 7.47
CA ASP A 79 -5.05 12.75 8.07
C ASP A 79 -3.70 13.34 8.49
N ARG A 80 -2.61 12.66 8.14
CA ARG A 80 -1.27 13.10 8.50
C ARG A 80 -0.35 13.00 7.29
N MET A 81 0.37 14.08 7.02
CA MET A 81 1.46 14.09 6.04
C MET A 81 2.77 13.83 6.76
N GLN A 82 3.65 13.05 6.16
CA GLN A 82 4.95 12.75 6.75
C GLN A 82 6.02 12.60 5.68
N VAL A 83 7.26 12.89 6.07
CA VAL A 83 8.43 12.73 5.23
C VAL A 83 9.39 11.76 5.92
N TRP A 84 9.78 10.72 5.21
CA TRP A 84 10.83 9.81 5.65
C TRP A 84 12.11 10.22 4.92
N HIS A 85 12.93 11.05 5.57
CA HIS A 85 14.08 11.68 4.95
C HIS A 85 15.10 10.66 4.42
N ARG A 86 15.36 9.60 5.18
CA ARG A 86 16.32 8.58 4.77
C ARG A 86 15.86 7.84 3.51
N ALA A 87 14.60 7.46 3.44
CA ALA A 87 14.04 6.77 2.29
C ALA A 87 13.68 7.71 1.14
N GLY A 88 13.55 9.01 1.41
CA GLY A 88 13.13 9.99 0.41
C GLY A 88 11.68 9.83 0.03
N VAL A 89 10.78 9.61 1.00
CA VAL A 89 9.36 9.37 0.75
C VAL A 89 8.51 10.43 1.41
N LEU A 90 7.65 11.06 0.62
CA LEU A 90 6.57 11.91 1.10
C LEU A 90 5.28 11.10 1.04
N SER A 91 4.57 11.00 2.16
CA SER A 91 3.40 10.15 2.24
C SER A 91 2.28 10.71 3.11
N LEU A 92 1.08 10.15 2.92
CA LEU A 92 -0.05 10.32 3.82
C LEU A 92 -0.17 9.09 4.70
N ALA A 93 -0.57 9.30 5.94
CA ALA A 93 -0.73 8.22 6.89
C ALA A 93 -1.88 8.51 7.85
N PRO A 94 -2.45 7.47 8.48
CA PRO A 94 -3.37 7.69 9.59
C PRO A 94 -2.58 8.07 10.84
N GLU A 95 -3.09 9.02 11.60
CA GLU A 95 -2.54 9.33 12.92
C GLU A 95 -2.70 8.14 13.85
N GLN A 96 -3.84 7.45 13.73
CA GLN A 96 -4.12 6.21 14.45
C GLN A 96 -4.53 5.12 13.47
N ALA A 97 -3.75 4.04 13.40
CA ALA A 97 -4.09 2.91 12.56
C ALA A 97 -5.28 2.13 13.16
N PRO A 98 -6.30 1.82 12.37
CA PRO A 98 -7.41 1.00 12.86
C PRO A 98 -6.93 -0.38 13.30
N PRO A 99 -7.42 -0.92 14.44
CA PRO A 99 -7.05 -2.26 14.87
C PRO A 99 -7.34 -3.34 13.83
N ALA A 100 -8.43 -3.21 13.07
CA ALA A 100 -8.77 -4.18 12.04
C ALA A 100 -7.72 -4.23 10.93
N LEU A 101 -7.12 -3.09 10.58
CA LEU A 101 -6.04 -3.02 9.60
C LEU A 101 -4.80 -3.76 10.12
N LEU A 102 -4.43 -3.51 11.37
CA LEU A 102 -3.27 -4.17 11.98
C LEU A 102 -3.46 -5.69 12.07
N ARG A 103 -4.67 -6.13 12.40
CA ARG A 103 -4.99 -7.56 12.44
C ARG A 103 -4.89 -8.21 11.05
N LEU A 104 -5.37 -7.52 10.01
CA LEU A 104 -5.28 -8.04 8.64
C LEU A 104 -3.82 -8.21 8.22
N VAL A 105 -2.99 -7.20 8.48
CA VAL A 105 -1.56 -7.28 8.14
C VAL A 105 -0.87 -8.41 8.88
N TYR A 106 -1.13 -8.54 10.17
CA TYR A 106 -0.57 -9.63 10.96
C TYR A 106 -1.00 -11.00 10.40
N ALA A 107 -2.27 -11.16 10.07
CA ALA A 107 -2.79 -12.40 9.51
C ALA A 107 -2.13 -12.74 8.16
N LEU A 108 -1.90 -11.72 7.31
CA LEU A 108 -1.20 -11.92 6.04
C LEU A 108 0.26 -12.31 6.26
N GLU A 109 0.94 -11.67 7.22
CA GLU A 109 2.32 -12.04 7.58
C GLU A 109 2.41 -13.50 8.01
N GLN A 110 1.49 -13.92 8.88
CA GLN A 110 1.45 -15.31 9.34
C GLN A 110 1.17 -16.28 8.19
N ALA A 111 0.25 -15.94 7.31
CA ALA A 111 -0.09 -16.78 6.16
C ALA A 111 1.08 -16.95 5.19
N MET A 112 1.96 -15.96 5.11
CA MET A 112 3.09 -15.97 4.18
C MET A 112 4.36 -16.61 4.77
N LEU A 113 4.40 -16.85 6.07
CA LEU A 113 5.59 -17.45 6.70
C LEU A 113 6.06 -18.76 6.05
N PRO A 114 5.18 -19.71 5.68
CA PRO A 114 5.62 -20.96 5.07
C PRO A 114 6.35 -20.80 3.75
N PHE A 115 6.18 -19.68 3.06
CA PHE A 115 6.81 -19.45 1.77
C PHE A 115 8.25 -18.95 1.87
N GLY A 116 8.68 -18.48 3.05
CA GLY A 116 10.05 -18.08 3.30
C GLY A 116 10.51 -16.87 2.48
N PHE A 117 9.64 -15.90 2.24
CA PHE A 117 10.04 -14.69 1.54
C PHE A 117 11.10 -13.93 2.34
N GLU A 118 12.10 -13.42 1.63
CA GLU A 118 13.30 -12.83 2.25
C GLU A 118 13.06 -11.48 2.93
N GLU A 119 12.00 -10.77 2.57
CA GLU A 119 11.73 -9.49 3.20
C GLU A 119 11.30 -9.69 4.64
N THR A 120 12.18 -9.30 5.56
CA THR A 120 11.89 -9.38 6.99
C THR A 120 10.78 -8.40 7.33
N PRO A 121 9.72 -8.84 8.01
CA PRO A 121 8.67 -7.93 8.45
C PRO A 121 9.28 -6.84 9.34
N ARG A 122 9.19 -5.60 8.89
CA ARG A 122 9.48 -4.44 9.71
C ARG A 122 8.21 -4.05 10.43
N GLU A 123 8.34 -3.20 11.42
CA GLU A 123 7.17 -2.58 12.02
C GLU A 123 6.27 -2.02 10.90
N PHE A 124 5.02 -2.46 10.87
CA PHE A 124 4.09 -2.00 9.84
C PHE A 124 3.71 -0.54 10.09
N ARG A 125 3.96 0.31 9.10
CA ARG A 125 3.60 1.71 9.12
C ARG A 125 2.68 2.00 7.95
N PRO A 126 1.37 2.04 8.17
CA PRO A 126 0.42 2.28 7.08
C PRO A 126 0.65 3.67 6.46
N HIS A 127 0.74 3.70 5.14
CA HIS A 127 0.94 4.96 4.42
C HIS A 127 0.57 4.83 2.96
N LEU A 128 0.23 5.96 2.36
CA LEU A 128 0.02 6.10 0.93
C LEU A 128 1.11 7.03 0.40
N THR A 129 1.98 6.54 -0.47
CA THR A 129 3.09 7.32 -0.99
C THR A 129 2.63 8.33 -2.01
N LEU A 130 2.99 9.60 -1.80
CA LEU A 130 2.68 10.72 -2.69
C LEU A 130 3.82 10.99 -3.67
N ALA A 131 5.06 10.89 -3.21
CA ALA A 131 6.25 11.15 -4.01
C ALA A 131 7.44 10.37 -3.49
N ARG A 132 8.32 9.99 -4.41
CA ARG A 132 9.60 9.32 -4.13
C ARG A 132 10.74 10.26 -4.44
N GLU A 133 11.95 9.92 -3.99
CA GLU A 133 13.13 10.77 -4.16
C GLU A 133 12.88 12.21 -3.68
N TYR A 134 12.10 12.32 -2.61
CA TYR A 134 11.74 13.60 -2.00
C TYR A 134 12.82 13.98 -0.98
N ARG A 135 13.51 15.11 -1.24
CA ARG A 135 14.67 15.54 -0.46
C ARG A 135 14.50 16.92 0.19
N ALA A 136 13.28 17.28 0.51
CA ALA A 136 12.96 18.56 1.10
C ALA A 136 12.26 18.37 2.45
N PRO A 137 12.14 19.44 3.25
CA PRO A 137 11.29 19.40 4.44
C PRO A 137 9.84 19.13 4.08
N GLU A 138 9.04 18.79 5.07
CA GLU A 138 7.61 18.60 4.88
C GLU A 138 7.00 19.85 4.28
N PRO A 139 6.24 19.74 3.15
CA PRO A 139 5.65 20.91 2.53
C PRO A 139 4.56 21.51 3.41
N GLU A 140 4.43 22.82 3.34
CA GLU A 140 3.31 23.51 3.99
C GLU A 140 2.05 23.33 3.16
N SER A 141 0.96 23.01 3.82
CA SER A 141 -0.34 22.87 3.18
C SER A 141 -1.31 23.90 3.71
N ALA A 142 -1.97 24.62 2.80
CA ALA A 142 -3.02 25.57 3.17
C ALA A 142 -4.24 24.83 3.76
N THR A 143 -4.46 23.60 3.31
CA THR A 143 -5.54 22.73 3.78
C THR A 143 -4.92 21.44 4.32
N PRO A 144 -5.15 21.09 5.60
CA PRO A 144 -4.67 19.82 6.13
C PRO A 144 -5.23 18.63 5.37
N PRO A 145 -4.50 17.52 5.25
CA PRO A 145 -5.04 16.34 4.57
C PRO A 145 -6.16 15.73 5.41
N GLU A 146 -7.29 15.46 4.78
CA GLU A 146 -8.44 14.81 5.41
C GLU A 146 -9.06 13.87 4.39
N PHE A 147 -8.38 12.75 4.14
CA PHE A 147 -8.88 11.76 3.19
C PHE A 147 -9.34 10.53 3.95
N PHE A 148 -10.36 9.90 3.40
CA PHE A 148 -10.98 8.77 4.03
C PHE A 148 -10.97 7.60 3.06
N LEU A 149 -10.10 6.63 3.33
CA LEU A 149 -9.98 5.44 2.52
C LEU A 149 -10.90 4.36 3.06
N ARG A 150 -11.90 3.97 2.26
CA ARG A 150 -12.80 2.87 2.59
C ARG A 150 -12.48 1.71 1.67
N ALA A 151 -12.01 0.60 2.24
CA ALA A 151 -11.62 -0.57 1.48
C ALA A 151 -12.58 -1.72 1.73
N GLU A 152 -13.15 -2.28 0.68
CA GLU A 152 -14.05 -3.45 0.74
C GLU A 152 -13.34 -4.74 0.35
N ARG A 153 -12.10 -4.63 -0.13
CA ARG A 153 -11.28 -5.77 -0.54
C ARG A 153 -9.81 -5.47 -0.29
N PHE A 154 -9.01 -6.52 -0.19
CA PHE A 154 -7.57 -6.39 -0.35
C PHE A 154 -7.13 -7.18 -1.57
N ALA A 155 -5.98 -6.89 -2.12
CA ALA A 155 -5.55 -7.46 -3.39
C ALA A 155 -4.07 -7.80 -3.40
N LEU A 156 -3.72 -8.75 -4.27
CA LEU A 156 -2.34 -9.05 -4.60
C LEU A 156 -1.99 -8.31 -5.88
N PHE A 157 -0.98 -7.46 -5.80
CA PHE A 157 -0.52 -6.62 -6.89
C PHE A 157 0.81 -7.11 -7.44
N GLU A 158 0.96 -6.98 -8.75
CA GLU A 158 2.24 -7.11 -9.44
C GLU A 158 2.79 -5.72 -9.75
N SER A 159 4.07 -5.51 -9.44
CA SER A 159 4.80 -4.32 -9.85
C SER A 159 5.67 -4.67 -11.06
N HIS A 160 5.42 -4.02 -12.19
CA HIS A 160 6.18 -4.25 -13.41
C HIS A 160 6.38 -2.94 -14.18
N LYS A 161 7.64 -2.53 -14.35
CA LYS A 161 8.02 -1.33 -15.11
C LYS A 161 7.24 -0.07 -14.67
N GLY A 162 7.14 0.15 -13.36
CA GLY A 162 6.46 1.31 -12.81
C GLY A 162 4.94 1.26 -12.87
N ARG A 163 4.37 0.14 -13.25
CA ARG A 163 2.93 -0.08 -13.29
C ARG A 163 2.52 -1.13 -12.30
N TYR A 164 1.35 -0.95 -11.70
CA TYR A 164 0.77 -1.89 -10.74
C TYR A 164 -0.46 -2.54 -11.35
N ARG A 165 -0.55 -3.87 -11.21
CA ARG A 165 -1.66 -4.64 -11.74
C ARG A 165 -2.15 -5.61 -10.68
N ILE A 166 -3.47 -5.67 -10.49
CA ILE A 166 -4.08 -6.61 -9.58
C ILE A 166 -4.12 -8.00 -10.24
N LEU A 167 -3.55 -8.99 -9.56
CA LEU A 167 -3.60 -10.38 -9.98
C LEU A 167 -4.81 -11.09 -9.41
N GLN A 168 -5.15 -10.81 -8.16
CA GLN A 168 -6.31 -11.40 -7.50
C GLN A 168 -6.71 -10.52 -6.31
N ASP A 169 -8.00 -10.54 -5.97
CA ASP A 169 -8.50 -9.82 -4.80
C ASP A 169 -9.39 -10.72 -3.93
N TRP A 170 -9.64 -10.28 -2.71
CA TRP A 170 -10.46 -10.97 -1.73
C TRP A 170 -11.32 -9.97 -0.98
N PRO A 171 -12.60 -10.31 -0.73
CA PRO A 171 -13.48 -9.40 -0.02
C PRO A 171 -13.12 -9.28 1.45
N LEU A 172 -13.36 -8.09 2.00
CA LEU A 172 -13.26 -7.83 3.44
C LEU A 172 -14.63 -7.93 4.13
N ILE A 173 -15.68 -7.87 3.32
CA ILE A 173 -17.07 -7.92 3.80
C ILE A 173 -17.63 -9.33 3.66
#